data_96e9397d1771a7d36835c0ea352b59e6
#
_entry.id   96e9397d1771a7d36835c0ea352b59e6
#
_cell.length_a   1.000
_cell.length_b   1.000
_cell.length_c   1.000
_cell.angle_alpha   90.00
_cell.angle_beta   90.00
_cell.angle_gamma   90.00
#
_symmetry.space_group_name_H-M   'P 1'
#
loop_
_entity.id
_entity.type
_entity.pdbx_description
1 polymer ?
#
loop_
_entity_poly.entity_id
_entity_poly.type
_entity_poly.pdbx_seq_one_letter_code
_entity_poly.pdbx_strand_id
1 'polypeptide(L)'
;VSAVVLLAALSAFADGPKLPGVAAAMQELISKSEIAGAVTVVVSKDTVLDLEAVGFADVAAKKPMLSDTLFWIASMTKPITGVAILMLQDEGKLNVADPVAKYLPEFANLKTPSGKPANLTITQILTHTSGLREASGPDAQQAKTLADLVPLWLKAPTQYEPGEKWNYNQSGINAAARIVEVVSGRTFDVFLQERLFDPLGMKHTTFYLTPELRSRLVTAYAKNKDTGSLDPVSPRPEFGPRDRPPQGNGGLYSTGPDYTRFCQMLLNGGTLDGRRYLSLAAIKLLSTPQTGELPTGFFQNDTYGNRGANYGWGIGTCVLRTPHDGVAAMLSPGSYGHGGAWGTQAWIDPVKGVAYVLMVQRSNFPNSDASDVRRSFQQAAADGLAKK
;
A
#
# COMPACT_ATOMS: atom_id res chain seq x y z
N VAL A 1 37.96 -13.51 -20.20
CA VAL A 1 37.48 -14.26 -19.01
C VAL A 1 36.69 -13.23 -18.16
N SER A 2 35.39 -13.07 -18.35
CA SER A 2 34.47 -12.39 -17.39
C SER A 2 33.05 -12.20 -17.98
N ALA A 3 32.43 -13.29 -18.43
CA ALA A 3 31.06 -13.21 -18.96
C ALA A 3 30.08 -14.25 -18.33
N VAL A 4 30.47 -14.91 -17.24
CA VAL A 4 29.70 -16.06 -16.69
C VAL A 4 28.98 -15.76 -15.37
N VAL A 5 29.21 -14.61 -14.72
CA VAL A 5 28.66 -14.35 -13.36
C VAL A 5 27.28 -13.68 -13.37
N LEU A 6 26.78 -13.16 -14.50
CA LEU A 6 25.50 -12.41 -14.53
C LEU A 6 24.24 -13.27 -14.80
N LEU A 7 24.38 -14.52 -15.25
CA LEU A 7 23.22 -15.40 -15.50
C LEU A 7 22.75 -16.21 -14.29
N ALA A 8 23.58 -16.36 -13.27
CA ALA A 8 23.24 -17.18 -12.09
C ALA A 8 22.26 -16.49 -11.10
N ALA A 9 22.13 -15.16 -11.16
CA ALA A 9 21.23 -14.43 -10.24
C ALA A 9 19.76 -14.39 -10.69
N LEU A 10 19.48 -14.63 -11.98
CA LEU A 10 18.10 -14.62 -12.52
C LEU A 10 17.41 -15.98 -12.39
N SER A 11 18.14 -17.07 -12.25
CA SER A 11 17.54 -18.41 -12.08
C SER A 11 17.14 -18.74 -10.63
N ALA A 12 17.64 -18.01 -9.64
CA ALA A 12 17.36 -18.27 -8.23
C ALA A 12 15.92 -17.94 -7.80
N PHE A 13 15.17 -17.15 -8.59
CA PHE A 13 13.77 -16.82 -8.27
C PHE A 13 12.72 -17.70 -8.98
N ALA A 14 13.11 -18.48 -9.96
CA ALA A 14 12.20 -19.40 -10.67
C ALA A 14 11.86 -20.67 -9.86
N ASP A 15 12.73 -21.06 -8.92
CA ASP A 15 12.58 -22.24 -8.07
C ASP A 15 12.58 -21.88 -6.56
N GLY A 16 11.88 -20.79 -6.20
CA GLY A 16 11.70 -20.41 -4.80
C GLY A 16 10.91 -21.45 -4.00
N PRO A 17 10.97 -21.38 -2.64
CA PRO A 17 10.17 -22.25 -1.80
C PRO A 17 8.69 -22.08 -2.11
N LYS A 18 7.92 -23.17 -2.00
CA LYS A 18 6.49 -23.21 -2.34
C LYS A 18 5.67 -23.74 -1.19
N LEU A 19 4.53 -23.08 -0.95
CA LEU A 19 3.50 -23.56 -0.04
C LEU A 19 2.46 -24.38 -0.84
N PRO A 20 2.13 -25.59 -0.38
CA PRO A 20 1.11 -26.39 -1.04
C PRO A 20 -0.22 -25.64 -1.16
N GLY A 21 -0.79 -25.60 -2.36
CA GLY A 21 -2.12 -25.07 -2.63
C GLY A 21 -2.15 -23.60 -3.08
N VAL A 22 -1.10 -22.78 -2.87
CA VAL A 22 -1.12 -21.34 -3.24
C VAL A 22 -1.25 -21.17 -4.75
N ALA A 23 -0.35 -21.79 -5.54
CA ALA A 23 -0.43 -21.71 -6.99
C ALA A 23 -1.77 -22.24 -7.54
N ALA A 24 -2.26 -23.35 -6.99
CA ALA A 24 -3.53 -23.95 -7.42
C ALA A 24 -4.73 -23.03 -7.15
N ALA A 25 -4.79 -22.38 -5.98
CA ALA A 25 -5.84 -21.42 -5.65
C ALA A 25 -5.85 -20.21 -6.61
N MET A 26 -4.67 -19.69 -6.96
CA MET A 26 -4.58 -18.60 -7.94
C MET A 26 -4.93 -19.06 -9.34
N GLN A 27 -4.53 -20.28 -9.75
CA GLN A 27 -4.86 -20.83 -11.05
C GLN A 27 -6.38 -21.08 -11.20
N GLU A 28 -7.07 -21.46 -10.13
CA GLU A 28 -8.52 -21.57 -10.11
C GLU A 28 -9.20 -20.23 -10.39
N LEU A 29 -8.71 -19.13 -9.80
CA LEU A 29 -9.24 -17.79 -10.05
C LEU A 29 -8.96 -17.31 -11.49
N ILE A 30 -7.81 -17.69 -12.06
CA ILE A 30 -7.51 -17.43 -13.48
C ILE A 30 -8.47 -18.18 -14.39
N SER A 31 -8.74 -19.46 -14.13
CA SER A 31 -9.67 -20.26 -14.91
C SER A 31 -11.11 -19.73 -14.89
N LYS A 32 -11.50 -19.04 -13.81
CA LYS A 32 -12.79 -18.34 -13.65
C LYS A 32 -12.79 -16.92 -14.21
N SER A 33 -11.71 -16.49 -14.87
CA SER A 33 -11.53 -15.11 -15.34
C SER A 33 -11.73 -14.06 -14.22
N GLU A 34 -11.35 -14.41 -12.98
CA GLU A 34 -11.34 -13.44 -11.89
C GLU A 34 -10.11 -12.55 -11.94
N ILE A 35 -8.98 -13.09 -12.37
CA ILE A 35 -7.71 -12.39 -12.58
C ILE A 35 -7.00 -12.93 -13.82
N ALA A 36 -6.15 -12.12 -14.46
CA ALA A 36 -5.32 -12.55 -15.59
C ALA A 36 -4.09 -13.34 -15.14
N GLY A 37 -3.58 -12.98 -13.98
CA GLY A 37 -2.43 -13.61 -13.35
C GLY A 37 -2.13 -12.95 -12.02
N ALA A 38 -1.22 -13.54 -11.25
CA ALA A 38 -0.81 -13.06 -9.93
C ALA A 38 0.66 -13.35 -9.65
N VAL A 39 1.25 -12.52 -8.80
CA VAL A 39 2.46 -12.85 -8.04
C VAL A 39 2.07 -12.88 -6.56
N THR A 40 2.36 -13.98 -5.90
CA THR A 40 2.13 -14.16 -4.47
C THR A 40 3.44 -14.39 -3.73
N VAL A 41 3.58 -13.78 -2.55
CA VAL A 41 4.73 -14.02 -1.68
C VAL A 41 4.26 -14.20 -0.25
N VAL A 42 4.78 -15.22 0.42
CA VAL A 42 4.63 -15.40 1.87
C VAL A 42 6.03 -15.40 2.47
N VAL A 43 6.22 -14.59 3.51
CA VAL A 43 7.53 -14.48 4.17
C VAL A 43 7.41 -14.59 5.67
N SER A 44 8.46 -15.13 6.29
CA SER A 44 8.77 -14.94 7.70
C SER A 44 9.73 -13.74 7.87
N LYS A 45 10.23 -13.57 9.08
CA LYS A 45 11.17 -12.49 9.41
C LYS A 45 12.44 -12.50 8.55
N ASP A 46 12.91 -13.67 8.16
CA ASP A 46 14.22 -13.88 7.52
C ASP A 46 14.15 -14.74 6.25
N THR A 47 13.01 -15.39 6.00
CA THR A 47 12.90 -16.40 4.94
C THR A 47 11.69 -16.14 4.06
N VAL A 48 11.87 -16.31 2.75
CA VAL A 48 10.75 -16.44 1.81
C VAL A 48 10.19 -17.85 1.96
N LEU A 49 8.92 -17.97 2.32
CA LEU A 49 8.24 -19.25 2.54
C LEU A 49 7.48 -19.72 1.29
N ASP A 50 7.07 -18.76 0.46
CA ASP A 50 6.40 -18.98 -0.82
C ASP A 50 6.70 -17.83 -1.77
N LEU A 51 6.94 -18.14 -3.04
CA LEU A 51 6.99 -17.18 -4.13
C LEU A 51 6.46 -17.86 -5.38
N GLU A 52 5.28 -17.44 -5.83
CA GLU A 52 4.63 -17.97 -7.03
C GLU A 52 4.30 -16.84 -8.02
N ALA A 53 4.44 -17.15 -9.31
CA ALA A 53 3.99 -16.29 -10.40
C ALA A 53 3.15 -17.16 -11.35
N VAL A 54 1.87 -16.86 -11.50
CA VAL A 54 0.93 -17.68 -12.26
C VAL A 54 0.13 -16.84 -13.25
N GLY A 55 -0.23 -17.45 -14.38
CA GLY A 55 -1.02 -16.80 -15.43
C GLY A 55 -0.22 -15.83 -16.29
N PHE A 56 -0.86 -14.75 -16.72
CA PHE A 56 -0.31 -13.82 -17.71
C PHE A 56 -0.18 -12.40 -17.15
N ALA A 57 0.94 -11.76 -17.46
CA ALA A 57 1.12 -10.33 -17.30
C ALA A 57 0.39 -9.55 -18.40
N ASP A 58 0.23 -10.16 -19.59
CA ASP A 58 -0.61 -9.67 -20.68
C ASP A 58 -1.23 -10.86 -21.40
N VAL A 59 -2.56 -10.92 -21.38
CA VAL A 59 -3.34 -12.05 -21.94
C VAL A 59 -3.26 -12.03 -23.47
N ALA A 60 -3.43 -10.85 -24.09
CA ALA A 60 -3.45 -10.74 -25.56
C ALA A 60 -2.09 -11.04 -26.17
N ALA A 61 -1.02 -10.56 -25.56
CA ALA A 61 0.35 -10.84 -25.96
C ALA A 61 0.85 -12.23 -25.51
N LYS A 62 0.06 -12.99 -24.74
CA LYS A 62 0.48 -14.25 -24.10
C LYS A 62 1.76 -14.10 -23.28
N LYS A 63 2.00 -12.90 -22.72
CA LYS A 63 3.19 -12.62 -21.92
C LYS A 63 3.02 -13.27 -20.54
N PRO A 64 3.88 -14.21 -20.13
CA PRO A 64 3.73 -14.90 -18.86
C PRO A 64 3.91 -13.93 -17.69
N MET A 65 3.25 -14.21 -16.56
CA MET A 65 3.54 -13.57 -15.29
C MET A 65 4.90 -14.02 -14.78
N LEU A 66 5.76 -13.07 -14.40
CA LEU A 66 7.06 -13.33 -13.80
C LEU A 66 7.08 -12.79 -12.36
N SER A 67 7.89 -13.37 -11.49
CA SER A 67 8.02 -12.96 -10.09
C SER A 67 8.42 -11.50 -9.94
N ASP A 68 9.15 -10.95 -10.89
CA ASP A 68 9.61 -9.57 -10.94
C ASP A 68 8.73 -8.65 -11.81
N THR A 69 7.55 -9.13 -12.25
CA THR A 69 6.54 -8.29 -12.92
C THR A 69 6.21 -7.07 -12.07
N LEU A 70 6.12 -5.91 -12.72
CA LEU A 70 5.86 -4.64 -12.06
C LEU A 70 4.35 -4.37 -12.00
N PHE A 71 3.88 -3.87 -10.85
CA PHE A 71 2.47 -3.53 -10.60
C PHE A 71 2.34 -2.09 -10.11
N TRP A 72 1.28 -1.40 -10.49
CA TRP A 72 0.86 -0.22 -9.76
C TRP A 72 0.22 -0.65 -8.45
N ILE A 73 0.87 -0.34 -7.33
CA ILE A 73 0.43 -0.80 -6.01
C ILE A 73 -0.60 0.10 -5.34
N ALA A 74 -0.95 1.21 -5.99
CA ALA A 74 -1.97 2.15 -5.53
C ALA A 74 -1.84 2.44 -4.02
N SER A 75 -2.91 2.21 -3.25
CA SER A 75 -2.97 2.56 -1.83
C SER A 75 -2.00 1.80 -0.92
N MET A 76 -1.36 0.74 -1.38
CA MET A 76 -0.23 0.15 -0.66
C MET A 76 0.97 1.12 -0.52
N THR A 77 0.93 2.28 -1.19
CA THR A 77 1.85 3.41 -0.95
C THR A 77 1.68 4.02 0.45
N LYS A 78 0.48 3.99 1.04
CA LYS A 78 0.17 4.66 2.32
C LYS A 78 1.01 4.18 3.51
N PRO A 79 1.21 2.87 3.72
CA PRO A 79 2.12 2.38 4.75
C PRO A 79 3.55 2.92 4.59
N ILE A 80 4.04 3.04 3.35
CA ILE A 80 5.36 3.61 3.04
C ILE A 80 5.40 5.09 3.44
N THR A 81 4.33 5.84 3.19
CA THR A 81 4.20 7.25 3.63
C THR A 81 4.18 7.37 5.15
N GLY A 82 3.46 6.47 5.83
CA GLY A 82 3.47 6.39 7.30
C GLY A 82 4.86 6.10 7.85
N VAL A 83 5.58 5.17 7.26
CA VAL A 83 6.99 4.86 7.62
C VAL A 83 7.89 6.08 7.43
N ALA A 84 7.75 6.84 6.33
CA ALA A 84 8.56 8.05 6.10
C ALA A 84 8.36 9.10 7.20
N ILE A 85 7.13 9.35 7.63
CA ILE A 85 6.83 10.24 8.76
C ILE A 85 7.45 9.71 10.05
N LEU A 86 7.31 8.41 10.32
CA LEU A 86 7.85 7.82 11.56
C LEU A 86 9.38 7.77 11.59
N MET A 87 10.06 7.65 10.45
CA MET A 87 11.51 7.81 10.36
C MET A 87 11.93 9.22 10.81
N LEU A 88 11.22 10.26 10.38
CA LEU A 88 11.49 11.63 10.80
C LEU A 88 11.14 11.87 12.27
N GLN A 89 10.14 11.19 12.81
CA GLN A 89 9.83 11.20 14.24
C GLN A 89 10.93 10.55 15.06
N ASP A 90 11.42 9.38 14.66
CA ASP A 90 12.53 8.69 15.35
C ASP A 90 13.83 9.53 15.34
N GLU A 91 14.00 10.41 14.34
CA GLU A 91 15.08 11.39 14.25
C GLU A 91 14.82 12.67 15.10
N GLY A 92 13.68 12.76 15.78
CA GLY A 92 13.30 13.93 16.58
C GLY A 92 12.97 15.18 15.77
N LYS A 93 12.75 15.06 14.45
CA LYS A 93 12.46 16.19 13.54
C LYS A 93 10.99 16.61 13.55
N LEU A 94 10.11 15.70 13.92
CA LEU A 94 8.67 15.94 14.07
C LEU A 94 8.08 14.99 15.12
N ASN A 95 6.82 15.24 15.50
CA ASN A 95 6.01 14.32 16.27
C ASN A 95 4.66 14.14 15.55
N VAL A 96 4.12 12.92 15.49
CA VAL A 96 2.81 12.68 14.85
C VAL A 96 1.65 13.40 15.56
N ALA A 97 1.83 13.81 16.81
CA ALA A 97 0.88 14.66 17.54
C ALA A 97 1.00 16.16 17.17
N ASP A 98 2.03 16.57 16.46
CA ASP A 98 2.21 17.98 16.07
C ASP A 98 1.06 18.43 15.17
N PRO A 99 0.67 19.72 15.25
CA PRO A 99 -0.26 20.29 14.30
C PRO A 99 0.40 20.38 12.91
N VAL A 100 -0.38 20.05 11.88
CA VAL A 100 0.04 20.15 10.47
C VAL A 100 0.55 21.55 10.14
N ALA A 101 -0.09 22.58 10.70
CA ALA A 101 0.27 24.00 10.51
C ALA A 101 1.70 24.34 10.97
N LYS A 102 2.33 23.52 11.82
CA LYS A 102 3.74 23.70 12.21
C LYS A 102 4.68 23.51 11.01
N TYR A 103 4.31 22.67 10.05
CA TYR A 103 5.11 22.33 8.88
C TYR A 103 4.55 22.90 7.58
N LEU A 104 3.22 23.06 7.51
CA LEU A 104 2.48 23.66 6.40
C LEU A 104 1.66 24.83 6.96
N PRO A 105 2.26 26.04 7.07
CA PRO A 105 1.65 27.18 7.77
C PRO A 105 0.29 27.58 7.22
N GLU A 106 0.02 27.31 5.95
CA GLU A 106 -1.26 27.61 5.28
C GLU A 106 -2.45 26.91 5.99
N PHE A 107 -2.22 25.76 6.64
CA PHE A 107 -3.23 25.02 7.39
C PHE A 107 -3.72 25.75 8.64
N ALA A 108 -3.01 26.78 9.14
CA ALA A 108 -3.47 27.58 10.27
C ALA A 108 -4.80 28.31 9.99
N ASN A 109 -5.09 28.58 8.72
CA ASN A 109 -6.31 29.26 8.27
C ASN A 109 -7.49 28.31 8.02
N LEU A 110 -7.25 27.00 8.01
CA LEU A 110 -8.31 26.01 7.75
C LEU A 110 -9.33 26.03 8.88
N LYS A 111 -10.61 26.07 8.52
CA LYS A 111 -11.73 26.08 9.44
C LYS A 111 -12.46 24.73 9.45
N THR A 112 -13.12 24.45 10.55
CA THR A 112 -14.10 23.37 10.69
C THR A 112 -15.48 23.84 10.21
N PRO A 113 -16.48 22.96 10.07
CA PRO A 113 -17.86 23.35 9.76
C PRO A 113 -18.45 24.33 10.76
N SER A 114 -18.01 24.29 12.02
CA SER A 114 -18.43 25.24 13.07
C SER A 114 -17.74 26.60 12.99
N GLY A 115 -16.83 26.82 12.02
CA GLY A 115 -16.07 28.06 11.84
C GLY A 115 -14.85 28.20 12.75
N LYS A 116 -14.55 27.22 13.60
CA LYS A 116 -13.36 27.19 14.46
C LYS A 116 -12.12 26.81 13.67
N PRO A 117 -10.89 27.15 14.13
CA PRO A 117 -9.65 26.62 13.54
C PRO A 117 -9.65 25.08 13.58
N ALA A 118 -9.30 24.43 12.48
CA ALA A 118 -9.33 22.97 12.37
C ALA A 118 -8.24 22.28 13.21
N ASN A 119 -7.07 22.91 13.38
CA ASN A 119 -5.95 22.44 14.19
C ASN A 119 -5.59 20.96 13.93
N LEU A 120 -5.56 20.56 12.66
CA LEU A 120 -5.29 19.18 12.25
C LEU A 120 -3.93 18.71 12.75
N THR A 121 -3.85 17.49 13.29
CA THR A 121 -2.59 16.82 13.63
C THR A 121 -2.11 15.90 12.51
N ILE A 122 -0.82 15.56 12.50
CA ILE A 122 -0.24 14.58 11.58
C ILE A 122 -0.91 13.21 11.77
N THR A 123 -1.23 12.82 13.01
CA THR A 123 -2.01 11.60 13.27
C THR A 123 -3.34 11.61 12.52
N GLN A 124 -4.11 12.69 12.63
CA GLN A 124 -5.45 12.76 12.01
C GLN A 124 -5.42 12.67 10.49
N ILE A 125 -4.41 13.26 9.82
CA ILE A 125 -4.28 13.15 8.36
C ILE A 125 -3.84 11.75 7.92
N LEU A 126 -3.06 11.02 8.73
CA LEU A 126 -2.59 9.66 8.42
C LEU A 126 -3.57 8.56 8.85
N THR A 127 -4.55 8.88 9.68
CA THR A 127 -5.57 7.93 10.16
C THR A 127 -6.95 8.15 9.53
N HIS A 128 -7.06 9.05 8.55
CA HIS A 128 -8.33 9.35 7.86
C HIS A 128 -9.42 9.95 8.76
N THR A 129 -9.02 10.68 9.82
CA THR A 129 -9.96 11.31 10.78
C THR A 129 -9.92 12.84 10.72
N SER A 130 -9.21 13.41 9.74
CA SER A 130 -9.02 14.86 9.64
C SER A 130 -10.24 15.64 9.13
N GLY A 131 -11.14 14.98 8.39
CA GLY A 131 -12.23 15.68 7.68
C GLY A 131 -11.75 16.52 6.49
N LEU A 132 -10.46 16.46 6.13
CA LEU A 132 -9.90 17.22 5.01
C LEU A 132 -10.60 16.84 3.70
N ARG A 133 -10.89 17.83 2.86
CA ARG A 133 -11.51 17.58 1.56
C ARG A 133 -10.52 17.06 0.54
N GLU A 134 -11.01 16.27 -0.40
CA GLU A 134 -10.20 15.80 -1.51
C GLU A 134 -9.88 16.93 -2.49
N ALA A 135 -8.62 17.02 -2.93
CA ALA A 135 -8.29 17.81 -4.09
C ALA A 135 -8.84 17.13 -5.35
N SER A 136 -9.62 17.83 -6.12
CA SER A 136 -10.28 17.32 -7.32
C SER A 136 -10.34 18.39 -8.42
N GLY A 137 -10.74 17.96 -9.61
CA GLY A 137 -10.90 18.84 -10.78
C GLY A 137 -9.60 19.10 -11.55
N PRO A 138 -9.66 19.99 -12.55
CA PRO A 138 -8.55 20.26 -13.48
C PRO A 138 -7.26 20.69 -12.76
N ASP A 139 -7.36 21.56 -11.76
CA ASP A 139 -6.18 22.05 -11.02
C ASP A 139 -5.41 20.90 -10.36
N ALA A 140 -6.13 19.94 -9.77
CA ALA A 140 -5.51 18.78 -9.15
C ALA A 140 -4.84 17.85 -10.17
N GLN A 141 -5.41 17.74 -11.37
CA GLN A 141 -4.85 16.96 -12.47
C GLN A 141 -3.61 17.62 -13.09
N GLN A 142 -3.52 18.96 -13.05
CA GLN A 142 -2.40 19.73 -13.56
C GLN A 142 -1.26 19.89 -12.56
N ALA A 143 -1.46 19.57 -11.29
CA ALA A 143 -0.44 19.64 -10.25
C ALA A 143 0.81 18.82 -10.63
N LYS A 144 1.98 19.43 -10.50
CA LYS A 144 3.30 18.82 -10.79
C LYS A 144 4.03 18.41 -9.52
N THR A 145 3.76 19.11 -8.42
CA THR A 145 4.39 18.92 -7.11
C THR A 145 3.34 18.72 -6.02
N LEU A 146 3.75 18.18 -4.88
CA LEU A 146 2.87 18.09 -3.71
C LEU A 146 2.53 19.49 -3.17
N ALA A 147 3.41 20.48 -3.37
CA ALA A 147 3.14 21.87 -2.99
C ALA A 147 1.97 22.47 -3.77
N ASP A 148 1.82 22.14 -5.04
CA ASP A 148 0.70 22.63 -5.88
C ASP A 148 -0.68 22.14 -5.36
N LEU A 149 -0.71 21.05 -4.60
CA LEU A 149 -1.94 20.50 -4.03
C LEU A 149 -2.36 21.21 -2.75
N VAL A 150 -1.45 21.89 -2.02
CA VAL A 150 -1.74 22.52 -0.73
C VAL A 150 -2.91 23.51 -0.80
N PRO A 151 -2.95 24.48 -1.75
CA PRO A 151 -4.07 25.40 -1.85
C PRO A 151 -5.40 24.71 -2.15
N LEU A 152 -5.37 23.55 -2.82
CA LEU A 152 -6.58 22.83 -3.21
C LEU A 152 -7.24 22.14 -2.02
N TRP A 153 -6.45 21.67 -1.06
CA TRP A 153 -6.96 21.08 0.19
C TRP A 153 -7.63 22.10 1.09
N LEU A 154 -7.29 23.38 0.94
CA LEU A 154 -7.72 24.49 1.80
C LEU A 154 -8.86 25.33 1.21
N LYS A 155 -9.39 24.97 0.03
CA LYS A 155 -10.45 25.72 -0.66
C LYS A 155 -11.76 25.83 0.14
N ALA A 156 -11.99 24.93 1.10
CA ALA A 156 -13.19 24.93 1.94
C ALA A 156 -12.92 24.33 3.33
N PRO A 157 -13.80 24.59 4.32
CA PRO A 157 -13.70 23.97 5.64
C PRO A 157 -13.64 22.44 5.59
N THR A 158 -13.16 21.80 6.66
CA THR A 158 -13.24 20.34 6.81
C THR A 158 -14.67 19.86 6.66
N GLN A 159 -14.87 18.58 6.33
CA GLN A 159 -16.21 18.01 6.12
C GLN A 159 -16.94 17.76 7.44
N TYR A 160 -16.19 17.58 8.52
CA TYR A 160 -16.66 17.34 9.90
C TYR A 160 -15.56 17.80 10.86
N GLU A 161 -15.86 17.83 12.16
CA GLU A 161 -14.88 18.18 13.19
C GLU A 161 -13.76 17.12 13.22
N PRO A 162 -12.47 17.52 13.22
CA PRO A 162 -11.36 16.58 13.22
C PRO A 162 -11.42 15.58 14.39
N GLY A 163 -11.33 14.29 14.07
CA GLY A 163 -11.46 13.21 15.04
C GLY A 163 -12.87 12.69 15.25
N GLU A 164 -13.91 13.36 14.74
CA GLU A 164 -15.31 12.93 14.91
C GLU A 164 -15.65 11.66 14.14
N LYS A 165 -15.13 11.53 12.92
CA LYS A 165 -15.45 10.42 12.00
C LYS A 165 -14.20 9.90 11.31
N TRP A 166 -14.27 8.65 10.92
CA TRP A 166 -13.34 8.06 9.98
C TRP A 166 -13.92 8.14 8.56
N ASN A 167 -13.15 8.73 7.64
CA ASN A 167 -13.50 8.79 6.23
C ASN A 167 -12.24 8.72 5.38
N TYR A 168 -12.12 7.64 4.60
CA TYR A 168 -10.94 7.38 3.76
C TYR A 168 -10.61 8.58 2.88
N ASN A 169 -9.38 9.10 3.01
CA ASN A 169 -9.01 10.39 2.44
C ASN A 169 -7.60 10.34 1.82
N GLN A 170 -7.48 10.85 0.60
CA GLN A 170 -6.22 10.87 -0.14
C GLN A 170 -5.40 12.12 0.19
N SER A 171 -6.08 13.25 0.35
CA SER A 171 -5.47 14.57 0.56
C SER A 171 -4.65 14.61 1.84
N GLY A 172 -5.13 14.00 2.93
CA GLY A 172 -4.40 13.92 4.18
C GLY A 172 -3.06 13.17 4.03
N ILE A 173 -3.07 12.06 3.32
CA ILE A 173 -1.83 11.29 3.08
C ILE A 173 -0.84 12.06 2.20
N ASN A 174 -1.33 12.77 1.17
CA ASN A 174 -0.48 13.62 0.34
C ASN A 174 0.06 14.83 1.13
N ALA A 175 -0.72 15.37 2.07
CA ALA A 175 -0.23 16.41 3.00
C ALA A 175 0.89 15.85 3.90
N ALA A 176 0.78 14.62 4.38
CA ALA A 176 1.87 13.96 5.12
C ALA A 176 3.12 13.78 4.26
N ALA A 177 2.98 13.37 2.99
CA ALA A 177 4.11 13.30 2.05
C ALA A 177 4.75 14.69 1.84
N ARG A 178 3.94 15.76 1.76
CA ARG A 178 4.46 17.14 1.69
C ARG A 178 5.19 17.55 2.96
N ILE A 179 4.74 17.13 4.13
CA ILE A 179 5.46 17.36 5.40
C ILE A 179 6.85 16.69 5.35
N VAL A 180 6.95 15.48 4.80
CA VAL A 180 8.25 14.81 4.60
C VAL A 180 9.18 15.69 3.75
N GLU A 181 8.69 16.29 2.66
CA GLU A 181 9.50 17.19 1.82
C GLU A 181 9.98 18.40 2.59
N VAL A 182 9.09 19.06 3.34
CA VAL A 182 9.42 20.27 4.11
C VAL A 182 10.46 19.99 5.19
N VAL A 183 10.26 18.89 5.94
CA VAL A 183 11.12 18.53 7.08
C VAL A 183 12.48 18.00 6.62
N SER A 184 12.52 17.26 5.51
CA SER A 184 13.75 16.64 5.00
C SER A 184 14.55 17.55 4.05
N GLY A 185 13.91 18.54 3.42
CA GLY A 185 14.50 19.35 2.34
C GLY A 185 14.69 18.56 1.03
N ARG A 186 14.03 17.40 0.87
CA ARG A 186 14.08 16.54 -0.32
C ARG A 186 12.68 16.41 -0.90
N THR A 187 12.55 16.17 -2.21
CA THR A 187 11.27 15.73 -2.76
C THR A 187 10.92 14.35 -2.22
N PHE A 188 9.63 14.03 -2.13
CA PHE A 188 9.16 12.81 -1.47
C PHE A 188 9.71 11.53 -2.12
N ASP A 189 9.79 11.51 -3.45
CA ASP A 189 10.38 10.40 -4.22
C ASP A 189 11.87 10.23 -3.91
N VAL A 190 12.63 11.31 -3.84
CA VAL A 190 14.07 11.28 -3.51
C VAL A 190 14.29 10.84 -2.07
N PHE A 191 13.49 11.38 -1.12
CA PHE A 191 13.56 10.94 0.27
C PHE A 191 13.36 9.43 0.41
N LEU A 192 12.31 8.89 -0.21
CA LEU A 192 12.04 7.45 -0.14
C LEU A 192 13.12 6.63 -0.82
N GLN A 193 13.62 7.07 -1.98
CA GLN A 193 14.69 6.38 -2.68
C GLN A 193 15.94 6.26 -1.81
N GLU A 194 16.45 7.38 -1.32
CA GLU A 194 17.69 7.44 -0.54
C GLU A 194 17.58 6.76 0.84
N ARG A 195 16.42 6.89 1.49
CA ARG A 195 16.29 6.55 2.90
C ARG A 195 15.62 5.18 3.13
N LEU A 196 14.83 4.72 2.18
CA LEU A 196 14.05 3.49 2.33
C LEU A 196 14.34 2.48 1.21
N PHE A 197 14.16 2.86 -0.07
CA PHE A 197 14.18 1.88 -1.15
C PHE A 197 15.59 1.33 -1.42
N ASP A 198 16.58 2.20 -1.61
CA ASP A 198 17.98 1.76 -1.85
C ASP A 198 18.51 0.94 -0.67
N PRO A 199 18.37 1.39 0.59
CA PRO A 199 18.85 0.61 1.72
C PRO A 199 18.12 -0.73 1.92
N LEU A 200 16.82 -0.81 1.59
CA LEU A 200 16.06 -2.07 1.64
C LEU A 200 16.31 -2.96 0.43
N GLY A 201 16.98 -2.46 -0.62
CA GLY A 201 17.16 -3.19 -1.87
C GLY A 201 15.89 -3.29 -2.72
N MET A 202 14.94 -2.35 -2.57
CA MET A 202 13.70 -2.26 -3.35
C MET A 202 13.95 -1.55 -4.69
N LYS A 203 14.72 -2.19 -5.56
CA LYS A 203 15.31 -1.59 -6.78
C LYS A 203 14.30 -1.21 -7.86
N HIS A 204 13.10 -1.78 -7.81
CA HIS A 204 12.06 -1.60 -8.82
C HIS A 204 10.83 -0.85 -8.26
N THR A 205 10.94 -0.34 -7.04
CA THR A 205 9.88 0.47 -6.42
C THR A 205 10.08 1.95 -6.72
N THR A 206 9.10 2.58 -7.40
CA THR A 206 9.26 3.94 -7.91
C THR A 206 7.92 4.63 -8.15
N PHE A 207 7.94 5.97 -8.15
CA PHE A 207 6.80 6.78 -8.64
C PHE A 207 6.81 6.94 -10.17
N TYR A 208 7.97 6.83 -10.82
CA TYR A 208 8.16 7.21 -12.22
C TYR A 208 8.82 6.06 -12.99
N LEU A 209 8.11 5.58 -14.01
CA LEU A 209 8.57 4.45 -14.81
C LEU A 209 9.61 4.88 -15.84
N THR A 210 10.76 4.23 -15.82
CA THR A 210 11.70 4.24 -16.96
C THR A 210 11.14 3.39 -18.11
N PRO A 211 11.62 3.55 -19.34
CA PRO A 211 11.22 2.68 -20.45
C PRO A 211 11.40 1.18 -20.13
N GLU A 212 12.48 0.81 -19.45
CA GLU A 212 12.76 -0.56 -19.01
C GLU A 212 11.68 -1.05 -18.02
N LEU A 213 11.39 -0.30 -16.94
CA LEU A 213 10.37 -0.67 -15.98
C LEU A 213 8.97 -0.72 -16.61
N ARG A 214 8.69 0.20 -17.56
CA ARG A 214 7.43 0.18 -18.31
C ARG A 214 7.25 -1.11 -19.11
N SER A 215 8.31 -1.66 -19.68
CA SER A 215 8.24 -2.93 -20.41
C SER A 215 7.88 -4.13 -19.53
N ARG A 216 8.07 -4.00 -18.21
CA ARG A 216 7.76 -5.02 -17.20
C ARG A 216 6.42 -4.80 -16.51
N LEU A 217 5.74 -3.68 -16.82
CA LEU A 217 4.46 -3.38 -16.23
C LEU A 217 3.40 -4.39 -16.69
N VAL A 218 2.62 -4.87 -15.73
CA VAL A 218 1.48 -5.75 -16.01
C VAL A 218 0.36 -4.97 -16.70
N THR A 219 -0.35 -5.60 -17.62
CA THR A 219 -1.59 -5.07 -18.18
C THR A 219 -2.69 -5.11 -17.14
N ALA A 220 -3.40 -3.99 -17.00
CA ALA A 220 -4.53 -3.91 -16.09
C ALA A 220 -5.83 -4.37 -16.78
N TYR A 221 -6.70 -5.02 -16.00
CA TYR A 221 -7.96 -5.55 -16.51
C TYR A 221 -9.16 -5.08 -15.68
N ALA A 222 -10.31 -5.02 -16.33
CA ALA A 222 -11.61 -4.93 -15.66
C ALA A 222 -12.44 -6.16 -16.03
N LYS A 223 -13.15 -6.75 -15.06
CA LYS A 223 -14.08 -7.83 -15.36
C LYS A 223 -15.32 -7.26 -16.02
N ASN A 224 -15.63 -7.70 -17.22
CA ASN A 224 -16.85 -7.37 -17.94
C ASN A 224 -18.03 -8.06 -17.23
N LYS A 225 -19.04 -7.28 -16.85
CA LYS A 225 -20.19 -7.80 -16.09
C LYS A 225 -21.14 -8.63 -16.95
N ASP A 226 -21.17 -8.36 -18.26
CA ASP A 226 -22.10 -9.02 -19.17
C ASP A 226 -21.53 -10.33 -19.73
N THR A 227 -20.23 -10.33 -20.04
CA THR A 227 -19.56 -11.48 -20.67
C THR A 227 -18.75 -12.32 -19.69
N GLY A 228 -18.39 -11.77 -18.52
CA GLY A 228 -17.47 -12.38 -17.55
C GLY A 228 -16.00 -12.36 -17.98
N SER A 229 -15.67 -11.81 -19.16
CA SER A 229 -14.29 -11.70 -19.65
C SER A 229 -13.48 -10.65 -18.89
N LEU A 230 -12.17 -10.68 -19.08
CA LEU A 230 -11.26 -9.65 -18.60
C LEU A 230 -10.89 -8.71 -19.75
N ASP A 231 -11.39 -7.49 -19.71
CA ASP A 231 -11.12 -6.48 -20.73
C ASP A 231 -9.92 -5.62 -20.29
N PRO A 232 -8.93 -5.37 -21.16
CA PRO A 232 -7.79 -4.53 -20.82
C PRO A 232 -8.24 -3.08 -20.61
N VAL A 233 -7.69 -2.44 -19.58
CA VAL A 233 -7.98 -1.04 -19.25
C VAL A 233 -6.71 -0.30 -18.88
N SER A 234 -6.71 1.03 -19.08
CA SER A 234 -5.61 1.87 -18.58
C SER A 234 -5.90 2.33 -17.17
N PRO A 235 -5.10 1.95 -16.17
CA PRO A 235 -5.32 2.37 -14.79
C PRO A 235 -5.03 3.86 -14.57
N ARG A 236 -4.22 4.47 -15.42
CA ARG A 236 -3.80 5.87 -15.34
C ARG A 236 -3.57 6.44 -16.73
N PRO A 237 -3.79 7.75 -16.90
CA PRO A 237 -3.27 8.47 -18.07
C PRO A 237 -1.76 8.23 -18.21
N GLU A 238 -1.27 8.16 -19.43
CA GLU A 238 0.18 8.17 -19.66
C GLU A 238 0.73 9.54 -19.26
N PHE A 239 1.58 9.54 -18.25
CA PHE A 239 2.34 10.72 -17.84
C PHE A 239 3.79 10.57 -18.30
N GLY A 240 4.36 11.66 -18.73
CA GLY A 240 5.81 11.77 -18.92
C GLY A 240 6.57 11.60 -17.59
N PRO A 241 7.89 11.49 -17.66
CA PRO A 241 8.73 11.44 -16.48
C PRO A 241 8.51 12.70 -15.62
N ARG A 242 8.11 12.52 -14.35
CA ARG A 242 7.89 13.60 -13.37
C ARG A 242 6.82 14.64 -13.75
N ASP A 243 5.85 14.28 -14.60
CA ASP A 243 4.74 15.15 -14.98
C ASP A 243 3.62 15.23 -13.94
N ARG A 244 3.79 14.57 -12.81
CA ARG A 244 2.84 14.52 -11.69
C ARG A 244 3.58 14.52 -10.36
N PRO A 245 2.91 14.95 -9.25
CA PRO A 245 3.48 14.85 -7.92
C PRO A 245 3.76 13.38 -7.50
N PRO A 246 4.78 13.12 -6.68
CA PRO A 246 5.02 11.82 -6.06
C PRO A 246 3.98 11.57 -4.96
N GLN A 247 2.78 11.15 -5.35
CA GLN A 247 1.62 11.04 -4.48
C GLN A 247 1.77 9.95 -3.42
N GLY A 248 1.88 10.33 -2.15
CA GLY A 248 2.00 9.42 -1.01
C GLY A 248 0.77 8.53 -0.76
N ASN A 249 -0.39 8.93 -1.29
CA ASN A 249 -1.63 8.16 -1.16
C ASN A 249 -1.73 6.94 -2.07
N GLY A 250 -0.95 6.88 -3.19
CA GLY A 250 -1.14 5.80 -4.16
C GLY A 250 -0.25 5.88 -5.40
N GLY A 251 0.87 6.61 -5.34
CA GLY A 251 1.69 6.91 -6.51
C GLY A 251 2.65 5.83 -6.98
N LEU A 252 2.99 4.85 -6.14
CA LEU A 252 4.06 3.91 -6.36
C LEU A 252 3.69 2.75 -7.29
N TYR A 253 4.71 2.31 -8.03
CA TYR A 253 4.82 1.00 -8.65
C TYR A 253 5.81 0.16 -7.85
N SER A 254 5.63 -1.16 -7.81
CA SER A 254 6.52 -2.09 -7.12
C SER A 254 6.39 -3.51 -7.68
N THR A 255 7.28 -4.40 -7.26
CA THR A 255 7.22 -5.84 -7.49
C THR A 255 6.88 -6.59 -6.21
N GLY A 256 6.46 -7.86 -6.31
CA GLY A 256 6.25 -8.71 -5.15
C GLY A 256 7.49 -8.82 -4.26
N PRO A 257 8.66 -9.17 -4.81
CA PRO A 257 9.93 -9.24 -4.05
C PRO A 257 10.32 -7.92 -3.37
N ASP A 258 10.21 -6.78 -4.04
CA ASP A 258 10.55 -5.48 -3.44
C ASP A 258 9.64 -5.18 -2.22
N TYR A 259 8.31 -5.31 -2.40
CA TYR A 259 7.39 -5.02 -1.31
C TYR A 259 7.53 -6.01 -0.14
N THR A 260 7.97 -7.21 -0.44
CA THR A 260 8.31 -8.22 0.58
C THR A 260 9.43 -7.76 1.52
N ARG A 261 10.47 -7.11 1.00
CA ARG A 261 11.56 -6.52 1.80
C ARG A 261 11.02 -5.48 2.81
N PHE A 262 10.08 -4.65 2.35
CA PHE A 262 9.39 -3.70 3.23
C PHE A 262 8.59 -4.42 4.33
N CYS A 263 7.84 -5.47 3.98
CA CYS A 263 7.10 -6.27 4.96
C CYS A 263 8.02 -6.97 5.96
N GLN A 264 9.15 -7.52 5.52
CA GLN A 264 10.13 -8.15 6.42
C GLN A 264 10.74 -7.14 7.40
N MET A 265 11.08 -5.93 6.94
CA MET A 265 11.56 -4.86 7.80
C MET A 265 10.54 -4.55 8.90
N LEU A 266 9.25 -4.44 8.58
CA LEU A 266 8.18 -4.20 9.55
C LEU A 266 8.00 -5.38 10.50
N LEU A 267 8.00 -6.62 9.98
CA LEU A 267 7.85 -7.85 10.75
C LEU A 267 9.02 -8.07 11.74
N ASN A 268 10.19 -7.55 11.41
CA ASN A 268 11.39 -7.54 12.24
C ASN A 268 11.47 -6.34 13.20
N GLY A 269 10.34 -5.68 13.48
CA GLY A 269 10.32 -4.57 14.44
C GLY A 269 11.13 -3.35 13.96
N GLY A 270 11.13 -3.09 12.66
CA GLY A 270 11.79 -1.93 12.04
C GLY A 270 13.26 -2.16 11.68
N THR A 271 13.70 -3.42 11.59
CA THR A 271 15.09 -3.77 11.26
C THR A 271 15.13 -4.77 10.11
N LEU A 272 16.09 -4.63 9.19
CA LEU A 272 16.37 -5.63 8.16
C LEU A 272 17.86 -5.57 7.80
N ASP A 273 18.49 -6.73 7.55
CA ASP A 273 19.90 -6.86 7.18
C ASP A 273 20.85 -6.10 8.13
N GLY A 274 20.59 -6.16 9.44
CA GLY A 274 21.38 -5.47 10.45
C GLY A 274 21.17 -3.95 10.55
N ARG A 275 20.37 -3.35 9.66
CA ARG A 275 20.05 -1.93 9.68
C ARG A 275 18.70 -1.66 10.33
N ARG A 276 18.66 -0.67 11.22
CA ARG A 276 17.41 -0.14 11.80
C ARG A 276 16.88 0.99 10.96
N TYR A 277 15.58 0.89 10.61
CA TYR A 277 14.80 1.89 9.86
C TYR A 277 13.81 2.60 10.76
N LEU A 278 13.21 1.86 11.72
CA LEU A 278 12.23 2.36 12.67
C LEU A 278 12.52 1.83 14.07
N SER A 279 12.15 2.63 15.08
CA SER A 279 12.09 2.16 16.47
C SER A 279 10.90 1.22 16.69
N LEU A 280 10.93 0.44 17.78
CA LEU A 280 9.78 -0.36 18.21
C LEU A 280 8.55 0.51 18.54
N ALA A 281 8.77 1.74 19.02
CA ALA A 281 7.71 2.69 19.28
C ALA A 281 7.01 3.11 17.97
N ALA A 282 7.78 3.37 16.92
CA ALA A 282 7.24 3.67 15.59
C ALA A 282 6.46 2.47 15.00
N ILE A 283 6.98 1.25 15.12
CA ILE A 283 6.25 0.03 14.72
C ILE A 283 4.93 -0.09 15.47
N LYS A 284 4.90 0.21 16.77
CA LYS A 284 3.66 0.20 17.57
C LYS A 284 2.63 1.21 17.03
N LEU A 285 3.05 2.41 16.61
CA LEU A 285 2.15 3.39 16.00
C LEU A 285 1.57 2.93 14.65
N LEU A 286 2.30 2.14 13.87
CA LEU A 286 1.79 1.50 12.66
C LEU A 286 0.80 0.37 12.97
N SER A 287 1.12 -0.49 13.94
CA SER A 287 0.44 -1.77 14.18
C SER A 287 -0.67 -1.72 15.23
N THR A 288 -0.95 -0.55 15.82
CA THR A 288 -2.04 -0.36 16.78
C THR A 288 -2.98 0.75 16.33
N PRO A 289 -4.32 0.60 16.54
CA PRO A 289 -5.27 1.64 16.20
C PRO A 289 -4.98 2.97 16.93
N GLN A 290 -4.85 4.05 16.17
CA GLN A 290 -4.72 5.43 16.66
C GLN A 290 -6.07 6.16 16.59
N THR A 291 -7.13 5.47 16.14
CA THR A 291 -8.48 6.00 15.92
C THR A 291 -9.44 5.73 17.08
N GLY A 292 -8.92 5.30 18.25
CA GLY A 292 -9.79 4.89 19.36
C GLY A 292 -10.78 3.82 18.89
N GLU A 293 -12.06 3.93 19.26
CA GLU A 293 -13.12 3.00 18.90
C GLU A 293 -13.86 3.34 17.61
N LEU A 294 -13.42 4.37 16.86
CA LEU A 294 -14.05 4.72 15.59
C LEU A 294 -14.01 3.53 14.61
N PRO A 295 -15.18 3.12 14.08
CA PRO A 295 -15.22 2.09 13.03
C PRO A 295 -14.66 2.67 11.72
N THR A 296 -13.97 1.83 10.95
CA THR A 296 -13.53 2.25 9.62
C THR A 296 -14.65 2.08 8.60
N GLY A 297 -14.82 3.03 7.67
CA GLY A 297 -15.75 2.88 6.55
C GLY A 297 -15.28 1.86 5.49
N PHE A 298 -14.05 1.40 5.58
CA PHE A 298 -13.38 0.57 4.58
C PHE A 298 -14.03 -0.82 4.41
N PHE A 299 -14.61 -1.36 5.48
CA PHE A 299 -15.27 -2.67 5.50
C PHE A 299 -16.76 -2.57 5.84
N GLN A 300 -17.39 -1.40 5.67
CA GLN A 300 -18.82 -1.23 5.97
C GLN A 300 -19.72 -1.99 4.99
N ASN A 301 -19.31 -2.15 3.73
CA ASN A 301 -20.06 -2.81 2.67
C ASN A 301 -19.28 -4.01 2.12
N ASP A 302 -18.67 -4.80 3.00
CA ASP A 302 -17.99 -6.00 2.55
C ASP A 302 -19.00 -7.12 2.25
N THR A 303 -18.57 -8.10 1.45
CA THR A 303 -19.42 -9.24 1.03
C THR A 303 -19.95 -10.08 2.22
N TYR A 304 -19.27 -10.02 3.36
CA TYR A 304 -19.58 -10.75 4.59
C TYR A 304 -20.32 -9.88 5.64
N GLY A 305 -20.78 -8.69 5.26
CA GLY A 305 -21.51 -7.75 6.11
C GLY A 305 -20.67 -6.56 6.56
N ASN A 306 -21.24 -5.75 7.47
CA ASN A 306 -20.53 -4.59 8.02
C ASN A 306 -19.45 -5.04 9.01
N ARG A 307 -18.19 -4.87 8.66
CA ARG A 307 -17.01 -5.26 9.44
C ARG A 307 -16.17 -4.06 9.92
N GLY A 308 -16.68 -2.85 9.73
CA GLY A 308 -15.94 -1.61 10.05
C GLY A 308 -15.44 -1.54 11.50
N ALA A 309 -16.19 -2.07 12.46
CA ALA A 309 -15.82 -2.12 13.88
C ALA A 309 -14.65 -3.09 14.17
N ASN A 310 -14.45 -4.11 13.33
CA ASN A 310 -13.37 -5.08 13.46
C ASN A 310 -11.98 -4.50 13.10
N TYR A 311 -11.96 -3.30 12.55
CA TYR A 311 -10.73 -2.64 12.13
C TYR A 311 -10.57 -1.28 12.78
N GLY A 312 -9.33 -0.88 12.98
CA GLY A 312 -8.91 0.47 13.33
C GLY A 312 -7.84 0.95 12.35
N TRP A 313 -7.29 2.13 12.60
CA TRP A 313 -6.28 2.70 11.73
C TRP A 313 -5.05 3.12 12.52
N GLY A 314 -3.88 2.58 12.16
CA GLY A 314 -2.57 3.02 12.60
C GLY A 314 -2.04 4.16 11.72
N ILE A 315 -0.79 4.54 11.89
CA ILE A 315 -0.16 5.57 11.08
C ILE A 315 0.06 5.06 9.64
N GLY A 316 -0.93 5.32 8.76
CA GLY A 316 -0.91 4.91 7.35
C GLY A 316 -1.26 3.44 7.09
N THR A 317 -1.71 2.69 8.07
CA THR A 317 -2.05 1.25 7.97
C THR A 317 -3.45 0.96 8.51
N CYS A 318 -4.14 0.00 7.89
CA CYS A 318 -5.31 -0.64 8.47
C CYS A 318 -4.85 -1.69 9.49
N VAL A 319 -5.51 -1.76 10.65
CA VAL A 319 -5.18 -2.69 11.74
C VAL A 319 -6.41 -3.52 12.09
N LEU A 320 -6.26 -4.85 12.09
CA LEU A 320 -7.31 -5.80 12.49
C LEU A 320 -7.39 -5.84 14.02
N ARG A 321 -8.53 -5.43 14.58
CA ARG A 321 -8.81 -5.52 16.02
C ARG A 321 -9.28 -6.92 16.39
N THR A 322 -10.30 -7.40 15.68
CA THR A 322 -10.95 -8.68 15.94
C THR A 322 -11.13 -9.45 14.65
N PRO A 323 -10.57 -10.67 14.55
CA PRO A 323 -10.82 -11.54 13.41
C PRO A 323 -12.31 -11.78 13.19
N HIS A 324 -12.65 -11.98 11.92
CA HIS A 324 -14.04 -12.27 11.50
C HIS A 324 -14.01 -13.17 10.27
N ASP A 325 -15.14 -13.72 9.89
CA ASP A 325 -15.28 -14.52 8.67
C ASP A 325 -14.84 -13.74 7.42
N GLY A 326 -14.45 -14.45 6.39
CA GLY A 326 -13.98 -13.85 5.14
C GLY A 326 -12.48 -13.64 5.11
N VAL A 327 -12.04 -12.45 4.69
CA VAL A 327 -10.61 -12.13 4.47
C VAL A 327 -9.75 -12.06 5.73
N ALA A 328 -10.36 -11.97 6.90
CA ALA A 328 -9.64 -11.88 8.17
C ALA A 328 -9.68 -13.19 8.97
N ALA A 329 -10.38 -14.23 8.48
CA ALA A 329 -10.53 -15.49 9.21
C ALA A 329 -9.17 -16.17 9.54
N MET A 330 -8.19 -16.01 8.65
CA MET A 330 -6.85 -16.58 8.81
C MET A 330 -5.84 -15.63 9.47
N LEU A 331 -6.22 -14.40 9.82
CA LEU A 331 -5.32 -13.41 10.43
C LEU A 331 -5.50 -13.34 11.95
N SER A 332 -4.44 -12.99 12.66
CA SER A 332 -4.46 -12.76 14.09
C SER A 332 -4.89 -11.32 14.44
N PRO A 333 -5.45 -11.07 15.65
CA PRO A 333 -5.60 -9.70 16.14
C PRO A 333 -4.27 -8.96 16.12
N GLY A 334 -4.30 -7.67 15.74
CA GLY A 334 -3.10 -6.86 15.57
C GLY A 334 -2.41 -7.06 14.22
N SER A 335 -2.93 -7.91 13.33
CA SER A 335 -2.48 -7.92 11.93
C SER A 335 -2.75 -6.59 11.28
N TYR A 336 -1.79 -6.08 10.50
CA TYR A 336 -1.90 -4.76 9.88
C TYR A 336 -1.38 -4.77 8.44
N GLY A 337 -1.84 -3.82 7.65
CA GLY A 337 -1.46 -3.75 6.25
C GLY A 337 -2.33 -2.79 5.46
N HIS A 338 -2.32 -2.94 4.16
CA HIS A 338 -3.14 -2.16 3.24
C HIS A 338 -3.30 -2.88 1.90
N GLY A 339 -4.43 -2.67 1.26
CA GLY A 339 -4.64 -3.08 -0.12
C GLY A 339 -4.53 -1.92 -1.11
N GLY A 340 -4.44 -2.27 -2.39
CA GLY A 340 -4.51 -1.34 -3.51
C GLY A 340 -5.82 -1.46 -4.27
N ALA A 341 -6.30 -0.36 -4.84
CA ALA A 341 -7.58 -0.32 -5.57
C ALA A 341 -7.68 -1.34 -6.73
N TRP A 342 -6.55 -1.86 -7.20
CA TRP A 342 -6.46 -2.81 -8.30
C TRP A 342 -6.20 -4.25 -7.83
N GLY A 343 -6.45 -4.53 -6.54
CA GLY A 343 -6.40 -5.86 -5.95
C GLY A 343 -5.06 -6.26 -5.35
N THR A 344 -4.02 -5.43 -5.44
CA THR A 344 -2.78 -5.68 -4.70
C THR A 344 -3.03 -5.63 -3.19
N GLN A 345 -2.35 -6.49 -2.42
CA GLN A 345 -2.53 -6.58 -0.96
C GLN A 345 -1.19 -6.87 -0.27
N ALA A 346 -0.98 -6.27 0.90
CA ALA A 346 0.08 -6.69 1.81
C ALA A 346 -0.42 -6.64 3.25
N TRP A 347 -0.29 -7.77 3.96
CA TRP A 347 -0.76 -7.92 5.34
C TRP A 347 0.30 -8.61 6.16
N ILE A 348 0.59 -8.05 7.31
CA ILE A 348 1.59 -8.52 8.27
C ILE A 348 0.85 -9.08 9.47
N ASP A 349 1.10 -10.33 9.82
CA ASP A 349 0.60 -11.00 11.03
C ASP A 349 1.76 -11.16 12.01
N PRO A 350 1.92 -10.26 12.98
CA PRO A 350 3.03 -10.30 13.92
C PRO A 350 2.94 -11.45 14.90
N VAL A 351 1.74 -11.99 15.14
CA VAL A 351 1.52 -13.13 16.05
C VAL A 351 2.02 -14.42 15.40
N LYS A 352 1.68 -14.63 14.12
CA LYS A 352 2.15 -15.79 13.34
C LYS A 352 3.57 -15.61 12.83
N GLY A 353 4.13 -14.40 12.90
CA GLY A 353 5.46 -14.09 12.38
C GLY A 353 5.57 -14.17 10.85
N VAL A 354 4.49 -13.87 10.12
CA VAL A 354 4.44 -13.96 8.66
C VAL A 354 3.85 -12.70 8.04
N ALA A 355 4.19 -12.46 6.78
CA ALA A 355 3.53 -11.46 5.95
C ALA A 355 3.09 -12.08 4.61
N TYR A 356 1.98 -11.59 4.10
CA TYR A 356 1.33 -12.03 2.87
C TYR A 356 1.34 -10.89 1.86
N VAL A 357 1.93 -11.08 0.69
CA VAL A 357 1.98 -10.10 -0.41
C VAL A 357 1.31 -10.70 -1.64
N LEU A 358 0.28 -10.03 -2.15
CA LEU A 358 -0.46 -10.41 -3.35
C LEU A 358 -0.36 -9.27 -4.36
N MET A 359 0.11 -9.57 -5.54
CA MET A 359 0.18 -8.65 -6.67
C MET A 359 -0.73 -9.13 -7.78
N VAL A 360 -1.81 -8.39 -8.02
CA VAL A 360 -2.75 -8.54 -9.14
C VAL A 360 -3.04 -7.16 -9.71
N GLN A 361 -3.58 -7.09 -10.94
CA GLN A 361 -3.92 -5.82 -11.56
C GLN A 361 -5.31 -5.91 -12.21
N ARG A 362 -6.33 -5.93 -11.38
CA ARG A 362 -7.73 -5.90 -11.79
C ARG A 362 -8.49 -4.77 -11.10
N SER A 363 -9.22 -3.99 -11.86
CA SER A 363 -10.17 -3.00 -11.35
C SER A 363 -11.57 -3.61 -11.10
N ASN A 364 -12.50 -2.74 -10.72
CA ASN A 364 -13.93 -3.00 -10.52
C ASN A 364 -14.25 -4.19 -9.58
N PHE A 365 -13.39 -4.46 -8.60
CA PHE A 365 -13.81 -5.22 -7.44
C PHE A 365 -14.89 -4.44 -6.68
N PRO A 366 -15.96 -5.08 -6.18
CA PRO A 366 -16.89 -4.41 -5.26
C PRO A 366 -16.17 -3.81 -4.05
N ASN A 367 -15.23 -4.59 -3.50
CA ASN A 367 -14.26 -4.15 -2.49
C ASN A 367 -12.97 -4.95 -2.70
N SER A 368 -11.88 -4.30 -3.13
CA SER A 368 -10.61 -4.98 -3.39
C SER A 368 -9.99 -5.58 -2.12
N ASP A 369 -10.23 -4.96 -0.97
CA ASP A 369 -9.69 -5.40 0.31
C ASP A 369 -10.48 -6.56 0.94
N ALA A 370 -11.73 -6.77 0.53
CA ALA A 370 -12.58 -7.88 0.92
C ALA A 370 -12.80 -8.88 -0.24
N SER A 371 -11.92 -8.90 -1.25
CA SER A 371 -12.08 -9.74 -2.43
C SER A 371 -11.83 -11.22 -2.16
N ASP A 372 -12.53 -12.08 -2.91
CA ASP A 372 -12.28 -13.52 -2.90
C ASP A 372 -10.85 -13.87 -3.36
N VAL A 373 -10.23 -13.01 -4.19
CA VAL A 373 -8.83 -13.20 -4.62
C VAL A 373 -7.90 -13.12 -3.42
N ARG A 374 -8.05 -12.07 -2.57
CA ARG A 374 -7.30 -11.95 -1.33
C ARG A 374 -7.59 -13.12 -0.39
N ARG A 375 -8.87 -13.45 -0.18
CA ARG A 375 -9.28 -14.52 0.72
C ARG A 375 -8.69 -15.87 0.30
N SER A 376 -8.80 -16.23 -0.97
CA SER A 376 -8.28 -17.49 -1.50
C SER A 376 -6.77 -17.60 -1.36
N PHE A 377 -6.03 -16.54 -1.65
CA PHE A 377 -4.59 -16.52 -1.44
C PHE A 377 -4.21 -16.72 0.02
N GLN A 378 -4.75 -15.89 0.92
CA GLN A 378 -4.40 -15.94 2.34
C GLN A 378 -4.82 -17.26 3.00
N GLN A 379 -5.97 -17.83 2.60
CA GLN A 379 -6.41 -19.12 3.09
C GLN A 379 -5.46 -20.24 2.64
N ALA A 380 -5.16 -20.30 1.33
CA ALA A 380 -4.25 -21.32 0.80
C ALA A 380 -2.85 -21.22 1.44
N ALA A 381 -2.36 -20.00 1.68
CA ALA A 381 -1.10 -19.78 2.37
C ALA A 381 -1.14 -20.24 3.84
N ALA A 382 -2.22 -19.93 4.57
CA ALA A 382 -2.41 -20.38 5.95
C ALA A 382 -2.49 -21.90 6.05
N ASP A 383 -3.23 -22.54 5.15
CA ASP A 383 -3.34 -24.02 5.08
C ASP A 383 -2.01 -24.68 4.72
N GLY A 384 -1.23 -24.06 3.82
CA GLY A 384 0.09 -24.53 3.44
C GLY A 384 1.10 -24.42 4.57
N LEU A 385 1.04 -23.34 5.37
CA LEU A 385 1.88 -23.17 6.57
C LEU A 385 1.55 -24.19 7.67
N ALA A 386 0.27 -24.55 7.83
CA ALA A 386 -0.15 -25.54 8.83
C ALA A 386 0.31 -26.97 8.51
N LYS A 387 0.73 -27.25 7.26
CA LYS A 387 1.21 -28.56 6.80
C LYS A 387 2.74 -28.69 6.85
N LYS A 388 3.47 -27.62 7.15
CA LYS A 388 4.92 -27.61 7.39
C LYS A 388 5.24 -27.80 8.87
#